data_9c2e907458a60ef203a75b43ce753335
#
_entry.id   9c2e907458a60ef203a75b43ce753335
#
_cell.length_a   1.000
_cell.length_b   1.000
_cell.length_c   1.000
_cell.angle_alpha   90.00
_cell.angle_beta   90.00
_cell.angle_gamma   90.00
#
_symmetry.space_group_name_H-M   'P 1'
#
loop_
_entity.id
_entity.type
_entity.pdbx_description
1 polymer ?
#
loop_
_entity_poly.entity_id
_entity_poly.type
_entity_poly.pdbx_seq_one_letter_code
_entity_poly.pdbx_strand_id
1 'polypeptide(L)'
;MYYFVEGGKSMIKWFNVKDRHGVASLYSNNITLNTAAMAPLDFAYRVQVGLDDNQNIIIKPLTRDVVESGALDECCLLKIEFHKSFARISSASLLKQISETLNLALTKSPTQFMTSWDSVENILVIDIKGGQK
;
A
#
# COMPACT_ATOMS: atom_id res chain seq x y z
N MET A 1 -14.30 -2.56 15.83
CA MET A 1 -14.72 -2.75 17.23
C MET A 1 -15.85 -3.75 17.29
N TYR A 2 -15.74 -4.72 18.18
CA TYR A 2 -16.69 -5.81 18.26
C TYR A 2 -17.51 -5.75 19.52
N TYR A 3 -18.75 -6.17 19.37
CA TYR A 3 -19.60 -6.48 20.50
C TYR A 3 -19.80 -7.97 20.53
N PHE A 4 -19.68 -8.54 21.72
CA PHE A 4 -19.88 -9.95 21.92
C PHE A 4 -21.02 -10.13 22.93
N VAL A 5 -22.06 -10.88 22.53
CA VAL A 5 -23.20 -11.18 23.37
C VAL A 5 -23.25 -12.68 23.60
N GLU A 6 -23.13 -13.08 24.82
CA GLU A 6 -23.18 -14.49 25.22
C GLU A 6 -24.33 -14.74 26.11
N GLY A 7 -25.21 -15.66 25.70
CA GLY A 7 -26.37 -16.03 26.47
C GLY A 7 -27.36 -14.90 26.77
N GLY A 8 -27.26 -13.79 26.03
CA GLY A 8 -28.12 -12.64 26.24
C GLY A 8 -27.92 -11.91 27.56
N LYS A 9 -26.86 -12.25 28.28
CA LYS A 9 -26.64 -11.72 29.63
C LYS A 9 -25.84 -10.47 29.70
N SER A 10 -24.87 -10.33 28.81
CA SER A 10 -24.02 -9.16 28.78
C SER A 10 -23.49 -8.92 27.40
N MET A 11 -23.20 -7.65 27.11
CA MET A 11 -22.59 -7.24 25.88
C MET A 11 -21.24 -6.64 26.23
N ILE A 12 -20.19 -7.20 25.67
CA ILE A 12 -18.83 -6.74 25.94
C ILE A 12 -18.27 -6.11 24.67
N LYS A 13 -17.74 -4.92 24.83
CA LYS A 13 -17.08 -4.20 23.75
C LYS A 13 -15.58 -4.42 23.88
N TRP A 14 -15.00 -5.14 22.92
CA TRP A 14 -13.58 -5.43 22.93
C TRP A 14 -12.84 -4.34 22.16
N PHE A 15 -11.75 -3.85 22.74
CA PHE A 15 -10.90 -2.88 22.07
C PHE A 15 -9.99 -3.59 21.07
N ASN A 16 -9.90 -3.03 19.88
CA ASN A 16 -8.96 -3.49 18.87
C ASN A 16 -7.64 -2.76 19.08
N VAL A 17 -6.63 -3.49 19.51
CA VAL A 17 -5.31 -2.91 19.81
C VAL A 17 -4.35 -2.95 18.65
N LYS A 18 -4.77 -3.55 17.53
CA LYS A 18 -3.98 -3.55 16.30
C LYS A 18 -4.50 -2.47 15.37
N ASP A 19 -3.57 -1.80 14.69
CA ASP A 19 -3.94 -0.84 13.67
C ASP A 19 -4.54 -1.59 12.49
N ARG A 20 -5.80 -1.28 12.17
CA ARG A 20 -6.50 -1.88 11.03
C ARG A 20 -6.40 -1.08 9.76
N HIS A 21 -5.91 0.15 9.87
CA HIS A 21 -5.85 1.02 8.72
C HIS A 21 -4.51 0.90 8.03
N GLY A 22 -4.55 0.57 6.74
CA GLY A 22 -3.37 0.60 5.92
C GLY A 22 -2.98 2.04 5.65
N VAL A 23 -1.71 2.34 5.83
CA VAL A 23 -1.15 3.67 5.61
C VAL A 23 0.09 3.53 4.74
N ALA A 24 0.17 4.38 3.71
CA ALA A 24 1.35 4.52 2.88
C ALA A 24 2.03 5.85 3.21
N SER A 25 3.32 5.79 3.48
CA SER A 25 4.14 6.97 3.73
C SER A 25 5.00 7.21 2.50
N LEU A 26 4.78 8.33 1.84
CA LEU A 26 5.51 8.70 0.64
C LEU A 26 6.66 9.63 1.02
N TYR A 27 7.88 9.21 0.68
CA TYR A 27 9.08 10.02 0.83
C TYR A 27 9.59 10.42 -0.55
N SER A 28 10.63 11.22 -0.60
CA SER A 28 11.20 11.61 -1.89
C SER A 28 11.84 10.46 -2.67
N ASN A 29 12.12 9.34 -2.00
CA ASN A 29 12.83 8.21 -2.63
C ASN A 29 12.24 6.84 -2.34
N ASN A 30 11.13 6.76 -1.62
CA ASN A 30 10.50 5.46 -1.34
C ASN A 30 9.06 5.61 -0.90
N ILE A 31 8.34 4.49 -1.01
CA ILE A 31 7.00 4.32 -0.42
C ILE A 31 7.16 3.30 0.69
N THR A 32 6.74 3.64 1.89
CA THR A 32 6.76 2.73 3.03
C THR A 32 5.31 2.41 3.43
N LEU A 33 5.02 1.11 3.56
CA LEU A 33 3.68 0.62 3.90
C LEU A 33 3.70 0.07 5.32
N ASN A 34 2.69 0.40 6.10
CA ASN A 34 2.58 -0.16 7.45
C ASN A 34 2.12 -1.62 7.38
N THR A 35 2.02 -2.27 8.55
CA THR A 35 1.67 -3.70 8.63
C THR A 35 0.35 -4.00 7.92
N ALA A 36 -0.67 -3.18 8.15
CA ALA A 36 -1.98 -3.41 7.55
C ALA A 36 -1.95 -3.25 6.02
N ALA A 37 -1.21 -2.26 5.51
CA ALA A 37 -1.12 -2.04 4.07
C ALA A 37 -0.31 -3.12 3.37
N MET A 38 0.74 -3.63 3.99
CA MET A 38 1.59 -4.65 3.35
C MET A 38 1.02 -6.06 3.42
N ALA A 39 0.12 -6.33 4.36
CA ALA A 39 -0.37 -7.68 4.60
C ALA A 39 -0.89 -8.39 3.33
N PRO A 40 -1.73 -7.77 2.50
CA PRO A 40 -2.21 -8.44 1.29
C PRO A 40 -1.16 -8.59 0.20
N LEU A 41 0.02 -7.99 0.36
CA LEU A 41 1.11 -8.04 -0.62
C LEU A 41 2.17 -9.09 -0.28
N ASP A 42 2.00 -9.87 0.76
CA ASP A 42 3.04 -10.73 1.31
C ASP A 42 3.59 -11.78 0.33
N PHE A 43 2.82 -12.12 -0.70
CA PHE A 43 3.23 -13.08 -1.72
C PHE A 43 3.99 -12.43 -2.88
N ALA A 44 4.12 -11.12 -2.90
CA ALA A 44 4.63 -10.41 -4.07
C ALA A 44 6.13 -10.67 -4.27
N TYR A 45 6.47 -11.10 -5.48
CA TYR A 45 7.86 -11.20 -5.92
C TYR A 45 8.38 -9.84 -6.39
N ARG A 46 7.53 -9.11 -7.12
CA ARG A 46 7.76 -7.72 -7.57
C ARG A 46 6.44 -6.98 -7.50
N VAL A 47 6.48 -5.68 -7.69
CA VAL A 47 5.29 -4.85 -7.79
C VAL A 47 5.37 -3.94 -9.00
N GLN A 48 4.22 -3.56 -9.51
CA GLN A 48 4.07 -2.44 -10.44
C GLN A 48 3.38 -1.31 -9.71
N VAL A 49 3.77 -0.10 -10.02
CA VAL A 49 3.14 1.09 -9.44
C VAL A 49 2.64 1.97 -10.57
N GLY A 50 1.40 2.39 -10.48
CA GLY A 50 0.76 3.22 -11.49
C GLY A 50 -0.28 4.13 -10.88
N LEU A 51 -1.06 4.74 -11.73
CA LEU A 51 -2.16 5.64 -11.34
C LEU A 51 -3.45 5.16 -11.96
N ASP A 52 -4.55 5.30 -11.23
CA ASP A 52 -5.89 5.07 -11.79
C ASP A 52 -6.47 6.36 -12.38
N ASP A 53 -7.71 6.26 -12.86
CA ASP A 53 -8.39 7.42 -13.47
C ASP A 53 -8.65 8.54 -12.47
N ASN A 54 -8.67 8.24 -11.18
CA ASN A 54 -8.87 9.22 -10.11
C ASN A 54 -7.56 9.77 -9.57
N GLN A 55 -6.45 9.40 -10.20
CA GLN A 55 -5.10 9.81 -9.78
C GLN A 55 -4.70 9.27 -8.41
N ASN A 56 -5.27 8.14 -8.03
CA ASN A 56 -4.77 7.40 -6.87
C ASN A 56 -3.60 6.53 -7.30
N ILE A 57 -2.66 6.30 -6.38
CA ILE A 57 -1.53 5.43 -6.65
C ILE A 57 -1.97 3.99 -6.48
N ILE A 58 -1.66 3.16 -7.47
CA ILE A 58 -2.02 1.74 -7.48
C ILE A 58 -0.73 0.93 -7.37
N ILE A 59 -0.71 -0.02 -6.43
CA ILE A 59 0.38 -0.98 -6.30
C ILE A 59 -0.18 -2.36 -6.62
N LYS A 60 0.34 -2.97 -7.70
CA LYS A 60 -0.08 -4.30 -8.12
C LYS A 60 1.00 -5.31 -7.78
N PRO A 61 0.72 -6.28 -6.91
CA PRO A 61 1.67 -7.33 -6.61
C PRO A 61 1.75 -8.34 -7.75
N LEU A 62 2.96 -8.81 -8.03
CA LEU A 62 3.23 -9.74 -9.12
C LEU A 62 3.90 -10.99 -8.58
N THR A 63 3.42 -12.14 -9.01
CA THR A 63 4.05 -13.40 -8.65
C THR A 63 5.33 -13.62 -9.45
N ARG A 64 6.18 -14.53 -8.97
CA ARG A 64 7.40 -14.88 -9.66
C ARG A 64 7.13 -15.42 -11.06
N ASP A 65 6.10 -16.26 -11.21
CA ASP A 65 5.74 -16.84 -12.50
C ASP A 65 5.40 -15.79 -13.54
N VAL A 66 4.62 -14.78 -13.14
CA VAL A 66 4.27 -13.68 -14.02
C VAL A 66 5.50 -12.88 -14.45
N VAL A 67 6.39 -12.60 -13.50
CA VAL A 67 7.62 -11.84 -13.77
C VAL A 67 8.53 -12.64 -14.70
N GLU A 68 8.73 -13.93 -14.43
CA GLU A 68 9.61 -14.77 -15.21
C GLU A 68 9.07 -15.13 -16.59
N SER A 69 7.76 -14.96 -16.80
CA SER A 69 7.16 -15.23 -18.11
C SER A 69 7.64 -14.26 -19.21
N GLY A 70 8.19 -13.11 -18.81
CA GLY A 70 8.60 -12.08 -19.74
C GLY A 70 7.48 -11.28 -20.36
N ALA A 71 6.24 -11.46 -19.87
CA ALA A 71 5.07 -10.74 -20.39
C ALA A 71 5.08 -9.26 -20.02
N LEU A 72 5.85 -8.89 -18.99
CA LEU A 72 5.90 -7.52 -18.49
C LEU A 72 7.29 -6.94 -18.75
N ASP A 73 7.30 -5.66 -19.08
CA ASP A 73 8.54 -4.91 -19.30
C ASP A 73 9.30 -4.77 -17.97
N GLU A 74 10.58 -5.15 -17.97
CA GLU A 74 11.43 -5.08 -16.78
C GLU A 74 11.49 -3.68 -16.18
N CYS A 75 11.43 -2.64 -16.99
CA CYS A 75 11.50 -1.27 -16.49
C CYS A 75 10.26 -0.87 -15.66
N CYS A 76 9.21 -1.68 -15.70
CA CYS A 76 8.00 -1.45 -14.90
C CYS A 76 7.98 -2.27 -13.62
N LEU A 77 9.01 -3.10 -13.39
CA LEU A 77 9.06 -4.00 -12.25
C LEU A 77 9.87 -3.39 -11.12
N LEU A 78 9.29 -3.36 -9.94
CA LEU A 78 9.92 -2.79 -8.76
C LEU A 78 10.07 -3.85 -7.68
N LYS A 79 11.16 -3.76 -6.94
CA LYS A 79 11.36 -4.62 -5.77
C LYS A 79 10.58 -4.08 -4.61
N ILE A 80 10.07 -5.01 -3.81
CA ILE A 80 9.45 -4.67 -2.52
C ILE A 80 10.20 -5.41 -1.43
N GLU A 81 10.60 -4.69 -0.39
CA GLU A 81 11.31 -5.27 0.74
C GLU A 81 10.33 -5.41 1.90
N PHE A 82 10.21 -6.62 2.42
CA PHE A 82 9.35 -6.90 3.56
C PHE A 82 10.17 -6.96 4.83
N HIS A 83 9.78 -6.15 5.81
CA HIS A 83 10.34 -6.16 7.15
C HIS A 83 9.25 -6.59 8.12
N LYS A 84 9.61 -6.77 9.39
CA LYS A 84 8.69 -7.27 10.39
C LYS A 84 7.43 -6.40 10.54
N SER A 85 7.58 -5.09 10.48
CA SER A 85 6.48 -4.17 10.75
C SER A 85 6.18 -3.21 9.60
N PHE A 86 6.88 -3.33 8.49
CA PHE A 86 6.64 -2.46 7.33
C PHE A 86 7.20 -3.10 6.06
N ALA A 87 6.76 -2.59 4.92
CA ALA A 87 7.35 -2.92 3.63
C ALA A 87 7.77 -1.64 2.93
N ARG A 88 8.79 -1.72 2.08
CA ARG A 88 9.33 -0.54 1.40
C ARG A 88 9.56 -0.81 -0.06
N ILE A 89 9.15 0.14 -0.90
CA ILE A 89 9.44 0.16 -2.33
C ILE A 89 10.35 1.37 -2.55
N SER A 90 11.63 1.11 -2.83
CA SER A 90 12.64 2.16 -2.95
C SER A 90 12.95 2.46 -4.41
N SER A 91 12.66 3.66 -4.85
CA SER A 91 12.97 4.13 -6.20
C SER A 91 12.84 5.64 -6.26
N ALA A 92 13.94 6.34 -6.28
CA ALA A 92 13.92 7.81 -6.40
C ALA A 92 13.26 8.25 -7.70
N SER A 93 13.48 7.50 -8.79
CA SER A 93 12.87 7.80 -10.08
C SER A 93 11.35 7.68 -10.02
N LEU A 94 10.84 6.64 -9.37
CA LEU A 94 9.39 6.45 -9.20
C LEU A 94 8.78 7.63 -8.45
N LEU A 95 9.35 7.98 -7.32
CA LEU A 95 8.79 9.04 -6.48
C LEU A 95 8.90 10.41 -7.15
N LYS A 96 9.94 10.63 -7.95
CA LYS A 96 10.04 11.83 -8.75
C LYS A 96 8.89 11.93 -9.76
N GLN A 97 8.59 10.84 -10.45
CA GLN A 97 7.49 10.79 -11.41
C GLN A 97 6.14 11.01 -10.71
N ILE A 98 5.94 10.39 -9.57
CA ILE A 98 4.72 10.59 -8.77
C ILE A 98 4.59 12.05 -8.36
N SER A 99 5.65 12.63 -7.84
CA SER A 99 5.69 14.02 -7.40
C SER A 99 5.31 14.97 -8.52
N GLU A 100 5.88 14.77 -9.70
CA GLU A 100 5.62 15.62 -10.86
C GLU A 100 4.19 15.43 -11.38
N THR A 101 3.75 14.18 -11.50
CA THR A 101 2.43 13.87 -12.09
C THR A 101 1.29 14.33 -11.17
N LEU A 102 1.43 14.12 -9.87
CA LEU A 102 0.40 14.46 -8.90
C LEU A 102 0.59 15.83 -8.25
N ASN A 103 1.66 16.51 -8.60
CA ASN A 103 1.99 17.81 -8.02
C ASN A 103 2.10 17.74 -6.50
N LEU A 104 2.83 16.75 -6.01
CA LEU A 104 3.07 16.55 -4.59
C LEU A 104 4.49 16.95 -4.24
N ALA A 105 4.65 17.70 -3.16
CA ALA A 105 5.97 18.06 -2.64
C ALA A 105 6.45 16.94 -1.71
N LEU A 106 7.22 16.00 -2.25
CA LEU A 106 7.76 14.89 -1.48
C LEU A 106 9.15 15.22 -0.99
N THR A 107 9.39 14.95 0.29
CA THR A 107 10.65 15.29 0.97
C THR A 107 11.17 14.09 1.75
N LYS A 108 12.14 14.33 2.61
CA LYS A 108 12.64 13.31 3.55
C LYS A 108 11.65 13.02 4.67
N SER A 109 10.72 13.93 4.90
CA SER A 109 9.63 13.69 5.86
C SER A 109 8.46 13.04 5.13
N PRO A 110 7.78 12.06 5.74
CA PRO A 110 6.72 11.34 5.06
C PRO A 110 5.45 12.17 4.87
N THR A 111 4.82 12.00 3.72
CA THR A 111 3.44 12.43 3.50
C THR A 111 2.61 11.16 3.52
N GLN A 112 1.66 11.07 4.45
CA GLN A 112 0.92 9.84 4.70
C GLN A 112 -0.47 9.87 4.08
N PHE A 113 -0.85 8.73 3.51
CA PHE A 113 -2.16 8.56 2.88
C PHE A 113 -2.77 7.23 3.33
N MET A 114 -4.09 7.20 3.38
CA MET A 114 -4.83 5.98 3.64
C MET A 114 -4.75 5.05 2.44
N THR A 115 -4.79 3.75 2.69
CA THR A 115 -4.82 2.75 1.64
C THR A 115 -6.05 1.87 1.77
N SER A 116 -6.42 1.21 0.68
CA SER A 116 -7.44 0.19 0.67
C SER A 116 -7.02 -0.95 -0.26
N TRP A 117 -7.45 -2.16 0.07
CA TRP A 117 -7.16 -3.33 -0.75
C TRP A 117 -8.38 -3.68 -1.59
N ASP A 118 -8.18 -3.74 -2.90
CA ASP A 118 -9.22 -4.18 -3.83
C ASP A 118 -8.99 -5.67 -4.12
N SER A 119 -9.82 -6.52 -3.54
CA SER A 119 -9.68 -7.97 -3.67
C SER A 119 -10.17 -8.49 -5.03
N VAL A 120 -10.92 -7.72 -5.76
CA VAL A 120 -11.37 -8.11 -7.11
C VAL A 120 -10.23 -7.96 -8.11
N GLU A 121 -9.56 -6.81 -8.07
CA GLU A 121 -8.45 -6.52 -8.98
C GLU A 121 -7.10 -6.96 -8.39
N ASN A 122 -7.05 -7.31 -7.11
CA ASN A 122 -5.83 -7.66 -6.40
C ASN A 122 -4.79 -6.53 -6.46
N ILE A 123 -5.21 -5.36 -6.08
CA ILE A 123 -4.36 -4.17 -6.05
C ILE A 123 -4.52 -3.43 -4.73
N LEU A 124 -3.45 -2.76 -4.33
CA LEU A 124 -3.49 -1.83 -3.21
C LEU A 124 -3.67 -0.42 -3.77
N VAL A 125 -4.68 0.28 -3.26
CA VAL A 125 -4.99 1.66 -3.67
C VAL A 125 -4.54 2.62 -2.59
N ILE A 126 -3.70 3.58 -2.95
CA ILE A 126 -3.31 4.66 -2.05
C ILE A 126 -4.17 5.86 -2.41
N ASP A 127 -5.01 6.27 -1.47
CA ASP A 127 -6.00 7.31 -1.69
C ASP A 127 -5.37 8.69 -1.54
N ILE A 128 -5.00 9.28 -2.66
CA ILE A 128 -4.34 10.58 -2.69
C ILE A 128 -5.32 11.72 -2.46
N LYS A 129 -6.50 11.63 -3.07
CA LYS A 129 -7.51 12.70 -2.97
C LYS A 129 -8.34 12.62 -1.71
N GLY A 130 -8.52 11.43 -1.19
CA GLY A 130 -9.37 11.21 -0.02
C GLY A 130 -8.78 11.72 1.26
N GLY A 131 -7.52 12.05 1.23
CA GLY A 131 -6.98 12.72 2.35
C GLY A 131 -5.61 12.27 2.78
N GLN A 132 -4.86 13.28 2.98
CA GLN A 132 -3.61 13.20 3.71
C GLN A 132 -3.97 12.93 5.16
N LYS A 133 -3.34 11.96 5.71
CA LYS A 133 -3.56 11.60 7.10
C LYS A 133 -2.73 12.47 8.03
#